data_d125dd08cd33da056ac65c7816e2f7ed
#
_entry.id   d125dd08cd33da056ac65c7816e2f7ed
#
_cell.length_a   1.000
_cell.length_b   1.000
_cell.length_c   1.000
_cell.angle_alpha   90.00
_cell.angle_beta   90.00
_cell.angle_gamma   90.00
#
_symmetry.space_group_name_H-M   'P 1'
#
loop_
_entity.id
_entity.type
_entity.pdbx_description
1 polymer ?
#
loop_
_entity_poly.entity_id
_entity_poly.type
_entity_poly.pdbx_seq_one_letter_code
_entity_poly.pdbx_strand_id
1 'polypeptide(L)'
;MAALGVPDSLPVRRILVTGARGQLGGRLVQCAEAAGLPVEGVGSAELDITDAGAVDSWVAPGAVVVNCAAYTAVDAAETDEAAATAVNETGARNLASASSKAGADLIHVSTDYVFSGDRAGADAAPYEPGDPTGPRTAYGRTKLAGELAIRAVLPDAHIVRTAWVYTGSGTDFVATMLRLEKEKDTVSVVDDQVGSPTYAVDLAAGLLELARVGGRPGATLHATNAGSATWFDLARAVFAGVGADPERVRPCTSAEFVRPAPRPAYSVLSPRAWEAAGLTPLRPWRDALADALAQRR
;
A
#
# COMPACT_ATOMS: atom_id res chain seq x y z
N MET A 1 -7.92 28.02 -35.81
CA MET A 1 -8.09 27.03 -34.71
C MET A 1 -6.99 25.99 -34.86
N ALA A 2 -5.88 26.16 -34.14
CA ALA A 2 -4.78 25.21 -34.15
C ALA A 2 -5.12 24.09 -33.13
N ALA A 3 -5.20 22.87 -33.63
CA ALA A 3 -5.33 21.67 -32.79
C ALA A 3 -4.06 21.55 -31.95
N LEU A 4 -4.18 21.64 -30.63
CA LEU A 4 -3.15 21.27 -29.70
C LEU A 4 -2.96 19.76 -29.85
N GLY A 5 -1.93 19.34 -30.58
CA GLY A 5 -1.51 17.97 -30.70
C GLY A 5 -1.10 17.45 -29.35
N VAL A 6 -1.88 16.50 -28.82
CA VAL A 6 -1.44 15.62 -27.73
C VAL A 6 -0.26 14.83 -28.30
N PRO A 7 0.96 14.86 -27.71
CA PRO A 7 2.06 14.06 -28.21
C PRO A 7 1.68 12.59 -28.11
N ASP A 8 1.61 11.92 -29.26
CA ASP A 8 1.46 10.48 -29.40
C ASP A 8 2.63 9.79 -28.67
N SER A 9 2.27 8.89 -27.76
CA SER A 9 3.11 7.90 -27.07
C SER A 9 4.43 8.40 -26.44
N LEU A 10 4.38 8.73 -25.15
CA LEU A 10 5.57 8.58 -24.31
C LEU A 10 6.13 7.14 -24.51
N PRO A 11 7.46 6.97 -24.66
CA PRO A 11 8.03 5.64 -24.84
C PRO A 11 7.57 4.74 -23.70
N VAL A 12 7.06 3.55 -24.06
CA VAL A 12 6.60 2.55 -23.06
C VAL A 12 7.82 2.09 -22.27
N ARG A 13 7.95 2.61 -21.05
CA ARG A 13 9.09 2.32 -20.16
C ARG A 13 8.91 0.94 -19.54
N ARG A 14 10.02 0.20 -19.38
CA ARG A 14 10.02 -1.08 -18.64
C ARG A 14 9.69 -0.83 -17.17
N ILE A 15 8.79 -1.61 -16.61
CA ILE A 15 8.41 -1.55 -15.20
C ILE A 15 9.06 -2.72 -14.48
N LEU A 16 9.84 -2.44 -13.43
CA LEU A 16 10.35 -3.45 -12.50
C LEU A 16 9.52 -3.39 -11.22
N VAL A 17 8.88 -4.49 -10.84
CA VAL A 17 8.10 -4.61 -9.61
C VAL A 17 8.85 -5.50 -8.63
N THR A 18 9.33 -4.95 -7.53
CA THR A 18 9.88 -5.74 -6.42
C THR A 18 8.77 -6.15 -5.46
N GLY A 19 8.94 -7.27 -4.76
CA GLY A 19 7.89 -7.82 -3.91
C GLY A 19 6.70 -8.39 -4.70
N ALA A 20 6.93 -8.84 -5.94
CA ALA A 20 5.89 -9.35 -6.86
C ALA A 20 5.19 -10.63 -6.37
N ARG A 21 5.72 -11.31 -5.34
CA ARG A 21 5.05 -12.46 -4.71
C ARG A 21 4.11 -12.04 -3.57
N GLY A 22 4.11 -10.76 -3.20
CA GLY A 22 3.20 -10.18 -2.21
C GLY A 22 1.83 -9.83 -2.79
N GLN A 23 0.92 -9.42 -1.90
CA GLN A 23 -0.48 -9.09 -2.25
C GLN A 23 -0.57 -7.99 -3.32
N LEU A 24 0.08 -6.86 -3.09
CA LEU A 24 0.05 -5.72 -4.01
C LEU A 24 0.91 -5.96 -5.25
N GLY A 25 2.17 -6.38 -5.06
CA GLY A 25 3.11 -6.57 -6.18
C GLY A 25 2.59 -7.57 -7.20
N GLY A 26 1.98 -8.68 -6.76
CA GLY A 26 1.38 -9.66 -7.65
C GLY A 26 0.20 -9.10 -8.46
N ARG A 27 -0.67 -8.28 -7.84
CA ARG A 27 -1.77 -7.61 -8.56
C ARG A 27 -1.27 -6.56 -9.53
N LEU A 28 -0.20 -5.84 -9.16
CA LEU A 28 0.40 -4.85 -10.05
C LEU A 28 0.98 -5.49 -11.31
N VAL A 29 1.69 -6.61 -11.18
CA VAL A 29 2.19 -7.38 -12.34
C VAL A 29 1.03 -7.84 -13.21
N GLN A 30 -0.01 -8.47 -12.63
CA GLN A 30 -1.18 -8.92 -13.37
C GLN A 30 -1.90 -7.77 -14.11
N CYS A 31 -2.09 -6.63 -13.46
CA CYS A 31 -2.71 -5.46 -14.09
C CYS A 31 -1.85 -4.89 -15.23
N ALA A 32 -0.52 -4.85 -15.06
CA ALA A 32 0.40 -4.38 -16.09
C ALA A 32 0.41 -5.32 -17.32
N GLU A 33 0.47 -6.64 -17.11
CA GLU A 33 0.37 -7.64 -18.17
C GLU A 33 -0.95 -7.54 -18.94
N ALA A 34 -2.08 -7.43 -18.21
CA ALA A 34 -3.40 -7.25 -18.82
C ALA A 34 -3.51 -5.96 -19.64
N ALA A 35 -2.77 -4.91 -19.27
CA ALA A 35 -2.67 -3.66 -20.02
C ALA A 35 -1.62 -3.69 -21.16
N GLY A 36 -0.92 -4.81 -21.38
CA GLY A 36 0.13 -4.96 -22.40
C GLY A 36 1.39 -4.12 -22.09
N LEU A 37 1.64 -3.76 -20.82
CA LEU A 37 2.81 -3.00 -20.41
C LEU A 37 4.02 -3.93 -20.22
N PRO A 38 5.25 -3.50 -20.59
CA PRO A 38 6.46 -4.29 -20.35
C PRO A 38 6.79 -4.30 -18.87
N VAL A 39 6.41 -5.34 -18.16
CA VAL A 39 6.59 -5.50 -16.72
C VAL A 39 7.44 -6.74 -16.42
N GLU A 40 8.30 -6.59 -15.42
CA GLU A 40 9.02 -7.71 -14.80
C GLU A 40 8.79 -7.67 -13.30
N GLY A 41 8.25 -8.76 -12.76
CA GLY A 41 7.97 -8.90 -11.32
C GLY A 41 8.95 -9.86 -10.66
N VAL A 42 9.61 -9.42 -9.58
CA VAL A 42 10.57 -10.22 -8.82
C VAL A 42 10.20 -10.31 -7.34
N GLY A 43 10.36 -11.50 -6.78
CA GLY A 43 10.25 -11.75 -5.34
C GLY A 43 11.62 -11.82 -4.66
N SER A 44 11.64 -12.07 -3.36
CA SER A 44 12.87 -12.15 -2.58
C SER A 44 13.80 -13.34 -2.96
N ALA A 45 13.26 -14.35 -3.62
CA ALA A 45 14.06 -15.47 -4.11
C ALA A 45 14.87 -15.11 -5.38
N GLU A 46 14.35 -14.19 -6.21
CA GLU A 46 14.99 -13.72 -7.43
C GLU A 46 15.86 -12.48 -7.16
N LEU A 47 15.39 -11.58 -6.28
CA LEU A 47 16.08 -10.35 -5.92
C LEU A 47 15.93 -10.07 -4.43
N ASP A 48 17.00 -10.27 -3.68
CA ASP A 48 17.13 -9.73 -2.33
C ASP A 48 17.48 -8.23 -2.42
N ILE A 49 16.54 -7.36 -2.08
CA ILE A 49 16.76 -5.91 -2.15
C ILE A 49 17.76 -5.40 -1.12
N THR A 50 18.13 -6.21 -0.12
CA THR A 50 19.18 -5.85 0.85
C THR A 50 20.59 -5.99 0.27
N ASP A 51 20.75 -6.74 -0.83
CA ASP A 51 22.00 -6.84 -1.59
C ASP A 51 22.10 -5.73 -2.65
N ALA A 52 22.90 -4.72 -2.38
CA ALA A 52 23.09 -3.58 -3.29
C ALA A 52 23.63 -3.99 -4.68
N GLY A 53 24.50 -5.00 -4.75
CA GLY A 53 25.07 -5.48 -6.01
C GLY A 53 24.02 -6.19 -6.87
N ALA A 54 23.19 -7.01 -6.24
CA ALA A 54 22.05 -7.63 -6.91
C ALA A 54 21.08 -6.56 -7.44
N VAL A 55 20.71 -5.57 -6.62
CA VAL A 55 19.80 -4.48 -7.01
C VAL A 55 20.33 -3.68 -8.21
N ASP A 56 21.61 -3.32 -8.19
CA ASP A 56 22.27 -2.59 -9.30
C ASP A 56 22.15 -3.35 -10.64
N SER A 57 22.14 -4.68 -10.64
CA SER A 57 22.05 -5.50 -11.86
C SER A 57 20.62 -5.59 -12.43
N TRP A 58 19.60 -5.32 -11.62
CA TRP A 58 18.19 -5.44 -12.00
C TRP A 58 17.59 -4.14 -12.53
N VAL A 59 18.07 -2.98 -12.08
CA VAL A 59 17.52 -1.68 -12.45
C VAL A 59 18.06 -1.24 -13.81
N ALA A 60 17.25 -1.41 -14.84
CA ALA A 60 17.62 -1.02 -16.20
C ALA A 60 17.59 0.52 -16.38
N PRO A 61 18.45 1.08 -17.27
CA PRO A 61 18.43 2.50 -17.59
C PRO A 61 17.07 3.01 -18.01
N GLY A 62 16.62 4.10 -17.38
CA GLY A 62 15.35 4.75 -17.70
C GLY A 62 14.09 3.96 -17.34
N ALA A 63 14.18 2.86 -16.60
CA ALA A 63 13.03 2.08 -16.15
C ALA A 63 12.16 2.84 -15.12
N VAL A 64 11.00 2.29 -14.80
CA VAL A 64 10.22 2.66 -13.61
C VAL A 64 10.29 1.50 -12.63
N VAL A 65 10.84 1.75 -11.46
CA VAL A 65 10.89 0.77 -10.37
C VAL A 65 9.70 1.01 -9.45
N VAL A 66 8.85 0.00 -9.25
CA VAL A 66 7.76 0.05 -8.26
C VAL A 66 8.12 -0.89 -7.11
N ASN A 67 8.53 -0.30 -5.99
CA ASN A 67 8.91 -1.07 -4.81
C ASN A 67 7.71 -1.42 -3.94
N CYS A 68 7.24 -2.67 -4.08
CA CYS A 68 6.24 -3.28 -3.19
C CYS A 68 6.89 -4.24 -2.17
N ALA A 69 8.23 -4.43 -2.21
CA ALA A 69 8.92 -5.27 -1.24
C ALA A 69 8.98 -4.56 0.13
N ALA A 70 8.57 -5.26 1.17
CA ALA A 70 8.60 -4.77 2.53
C ALA A 70 8.53 -5.93 3.54
N TYR A 71 9.10 -5.74 4.70
CA TYR A 71 8.83 -6.54 5.88
C TYR A 71 7.50 -6.04 6.49
N THR A 72 6.43 -6.80 6.34
CA THR A 72 5.06 -6.37 6.70
C THR A 72 4.49 -7.06 7.93
N ALA A 73 5.24 -7.95 8.57
CA ALA A 73 4.81 -8.64 9.79
C ALA A 73 4.90 -7.68 10.99
N VAL A 74 3.89 -6.80 11.15
CA VAL A 74 3.87 -5.69 12.11
C VAL A 74 4.19 -6.14 13.54
N ASP A 75 3.57 -7.24 14.00
CA ASP A 75 3.79 -7.76 15.35
C ASP A 75 5.19 -8.40 15.52
N ALA A 76 5.67 -9.10 14.51
CA ALA A 76 7.01 -9.71 14.56
C ALA A 76 8.13 -8.65 14.50
N ALA A 77 7.88 -7.52 13.85
CA ALA A 77 8.84 -6.41 13.80
C ALA A 77 9.17 -5.86 15.20
N GLU A 78 8.26 -5.95 16.18
CA GLU A 78 8.52 -5.50 17.55
C GLU A 78 9.62 -6.33 18.26
N THR A 79 9.83 -7.55 17.82
CA THR A 79 10.86 -8.45 18.36
C THR A 79 12.07 -8.62 17.44
N ASP A 80 11.95 -8.23 16.18
CA ASP A 80 13.02 -8.31 15.18
C ASP A 80 13.03 -7.04 14.29
N GLU A 81 13.23 -5.89 14.94
CA GLU A 81 13.32 -4.60 14.24
C GLU A 81 14.53 -4.56 13.30
N ALA A 82 15.59 -5.33 13.57
CA ALA A 82 16.77 -5.37 12.72
C ALA A 82 16.46 -5.99 11.34
N ALA A 83 15.73 -7.10 11.29
CA ALA A 83 15.29 -7.68 10.02
C ALA A 83 14.30 -6.76 9.28
N ALA A 84 13.40 -6.09 9.98
CA ALA A 84 12.51 -5.12 9.39
C ALA A 84 13.29 -3.91 8.81
N THR A 85 14.31 -3.41 9.51
CA THR A 85 15.18 -2.32 9.04
C THR A 85 15.97 -2.72 7.80
N ALA A 86 16.52 -3.94 7.77
CA ALA A 86 17.27 -4.41 6.61
C ALA A 86 16.43 -4.32 5.33
N VAL A 87 15.17 -4.77 5.37
CA VAL A 87 14.28 -4.73 4.19
C VAL A 87 13.71 -3.34 3.96
N ASN A 88 13.12 -2.71 5.00
CA ASN A 88 12.32 -1.50 4.84
C ASN A 88 13.17 -0.23 4.68
N GLU A 89 14.37 -0.18 5.24
CA GLU A 89 15.30 0.96 5.12
C GLU A 89 16.43 0.65 4.15
N THR A 90 17.27 -0.36 4.44
CA THR A 90 18.47 -0.64 3.62
C THR A 90 18.09 -1.06 2.21
N GLY A 91 17.12 -1.97 2.05
CA GLY A 91 16.60 -2.39 0.75
C GLY A 91 16.00 -1.24 -0.05
N ALA A 92 15.22 -0.37 0.61
CA ALA A 92 14.65 0.82 -0.03
C ALA A 92 15.74 1.81 -0.49
N ARG A 93 16.79 2.02 0.32
CA ARG A 93 17.96 2.84 -0.04
C ARG A 93 18.71 2.26 -1.23
N ASN A 94 18.92 0.95 -1.27
CA ASN A 94 19.59 0.28 -2.38
C ASN A 94 18.85 0.49 -3.70
N LEU A 95 17.53 0.33 -3.70
CA LEU A 95 16.68 0.61 -4.86
C LEU A 95 16.76 2.07 -5.32
N ALA A 96 16.77 3.01 -4.37
CA ALA A 96 16.93 4.44 -4.70
C ALA A 96 18.31 4.72 -5.30
N SER A 97 19.38 4.10 -4.76
CA SER A 97 20.75 4.25 -5.27
C SER A 97 20.89 3.69 -6.68
N ALA A 98 20.37 2.50 -6.94
CA ALA A 98 20.39 1.90 -8.27
C ALA A 98 19.54 2.69 -9.26
N SER A 99 18.36 3.17 -8.85
CA SER A 99 17.51 4.01 -9.70
C SER A 99 18.21 5.33 -10.05
N SER A 100 18.86 5.97 -9.08
CA SER A 100 19.66 7.19 -9.34
C SER A 100 20.77 6.97 -10.34
N LYS A 101 21.55 5.88 -10.21
CA LYS A 101 22.62 5.51 -11.14
C LYS A 101 22.10 5.23 -12.55
N ALA A 102 20.94 4.58 -12.65
CA ALA A 102 20.33 4.17 -13.92
C ALA A 102 19.49 5.28 -14.58
N GLY A 103 19.30 6.43 -13.94
CA GLY A 103 18.32 7.44 -14.40
C GLY A 103 16.90 6.87 -14.48
N ALA A 104 16.56 5.94 -13.58
CA ALA A 104 15.27 5.29 -13.46
C ALA A 104 14.39 6.03 -12.45
N ASP A 105 13.07 6.01 -12.64
CA ASP A 105 12.11 6.52 -11.64
C ASP A 105 11.89 5.46 -10.57
N LEU A 106 11.64 5.91 -9.34
CA LEU A 106 11.27 5.04 -8.22
C LEU A 106 9.91 5.46 -7.64
N ILE A 107 8.99 4.53 -7.56
CA ILE A 107 7.74 4.62 -6.81
C ILE A 107 7.86 3.66 -5.63
N HIS A 108 7.91 4.20 -4.40
CA HIS A 108 8.03 3.39 -3.18
C HIS A 108 6.70 3.34 -2.44
N VAL A 109 6.18 2.15 -2.23
CA VAL A 109 4.97 1.93 -1.44
C VAL A 109 5.31 1.99 0.05
N SER A 110 4.66 2.92 0.76
CA SER A 110 4.78 3.11 2.21
C SER A 110 3.43 2.87 2.90
N THR A 111 3.28 3.32 4.14
CA THR A 111 2.19 2.95 5.04
C THR A 111 1.67 4.13 5.84
N ASP A 112 0.43 4.03 6.29
CA ASP A 112 -0.21 4.88 7.30
C ASP A 112 0.47 4.78 8.68
N TYR A 113 1.18 3.70 8.98
CA TYR A 113 1.92 3.50 10.24
C TYR A 113 3.09 4.48 10.46
N VAL A 114 3.42 5.31 9.47
CA VAL A 114 4.39 6.41 9.67
C VAL A 114 3.83 7.53 10.52
N PHE A 115 2.52 7.61 10.69
CA PHE A 115 1.84 8.57 11.57
C PHE A 115 1.67 8.02 13.00
N SER A 116 1.42 8.92 13.95
CA SER A 116 1.22 8.54 15.37
C SER A 116 -0.05 7.73 15.60
N GLY A 117 -1.07 7.96 14.78
CA GLY A 117 -2.34 7.25 14.87
C GLY A 117 -3.21 7.62 16.08
N ASP A 118 -2.93 8.76 16.71
CA ASP A 118 -3.57 9.21 17.96
C ASP A 118 -4.59 10.36 17.76
N ARG A 119 -4.95 10.69 16.53
CA ARG A 119 -6.05 11.60 16.28
C ARG A 119 -7.33 11.03 16.88
N ALA A 120 -8.03 11.84 17.67
CA ALA A 120 -9.20 11.41 18.43
C ALA A 120 -10.45 12.18 18.01
N GLY A 121 -11.61 11.50 18.15
CA GLY A 121 -12.93 12.08 17.96
C GLY A 121 -13.51 11.86 16.56
N ALA A 122 -14.83 11.99 16.47
CA ALA A 122 -15.60 11.78 15.24
C ALA A 122 -15.22 12.75 14.10
N ASP A 123 -14.62 13.90 14.44
CA ASP A 123 -14.22 14.94 13.51
C ASP A 123 -12.72 14.92 13.19
N ALA A 124 -12.01 13.84 13.50
CA ALA A 124 -10.59 13.73 13.19
C ALA A 124 -10.38 13.83 11.67
N ALA A 125 -9.65 14.87 11.25
CA ALA A 125 -9.34 15.05 9.83
C ALA A 125 -8.37 13.96 9.33
N PRO A 126 -8.53 13.45 8.10
CA PRO A 126 -7.57 12.54 7.49
C PRO A 126 -6.15 13.11 7.48
N TYR A 127 -5.15 12.23 7.62
CA TYR A 127 -3.76 12.62 7.51
C TYR A 127 -3.41 13.11 6.11
N GLU A 128 -2.79 14.28 6.01
CA GLU A 128 -2.19 14.79 4.78
C GLU A 128 -0.73 14.32 4.67
N PRO A 129 -0.14 14.24 3.46
CA PRO A 129 1.25 13.81 3.29
C PRO A 129 2.28 14.67 4.05
N GLY A 130 1.97 15.95 4.25
CA GLY A 130 2.82 16.92 4.97
C GLY A 130 2.60 16.95 6.48
N ASP A 131 1.69 16.17 7.02
CA ASP A 131 1.47 16.12 8.47
C ASP A 131 2.68 15.52 9.20
N PRO A 132 2.94 15.92 10.44
CA PRO A 132 4.03 15.36 11.23
C PRO A 132 3.91 13.84 11.35
N THR A 133 4.99 13.15 11.04
CA THR A 133 5.12 11.72 11.28
C THR A 133 5.48 11.45 12.73
N GLY A 134 5.14 10.24 13.24
CA GLY A 134 5.41 9.88 14.63
C GLY A 134 5.11 8.38 14.85
N PRO A 135 5.80 7.46 14.16
CA PRO A 135 5.51 6.04 14.19
C PRO A 135 5.66 5.45 15.59
N ARG A 136 4.68 4.69 16.04
CA ARG A 136 4.64 4.05 17.38
C ARG A 136 5.08 2.61 17.38
N THR A 137 5.23 2.00 16.19
CA THR A 137 5.62 0.60 16.00
C THR A 137 6.98 0.48 15.33
N ALA A 138 7.68 -0.63 15.55
CA ALA A 138 8.92 -0.96 14.84
C ALA A 138 8.71 -0.97 13.31
N TYR A 139 7.61 -1.55 12.85
CA TYR A 139 7.22 -1.52 11.45
C TYR A 139 7.12 -0.08 10.91
N GLY A 140 6.37 0.78 11.59
CA GLY A 140 6.21 2.19 11.18
C GLY A 140 7.53 2.95 11.19
N ARG A 141 8.40 2.74 12.20
CA ARG A 141 9.74 3.38 12.29
C ARG A 141 10.62 2.95 11.11
N THR A 142 10.68 1.66 10.80
CA THR A 142 11.51 1.15 9.70
C THR A 142 10.99 1.59 8.33
N LYS A 143 9.67 1.67 8.13
CA LYS A 143 9.08 2.21 6.90
C LYS A 143 9.38 3.70 6.73
N LEU A 144 9.25 4.51 7.78
CA LEU A 144 9.62 5.93 7.75
C LEU A 144 11.12 6.11 7.47
N ALA A 145 11.98 5.31 8.10
CA ALA A 145 13.42 5.34 7.83
C ALA A 145 13.72 5.06 6.34
N GLY A 146 12.98 4.14 5.71
CA GLY A 146 13.04 3.89 4.28
C GLY A 146 12.64 5.10 3.43
N GLU A 147 11.53 5.78 3.77
CA GLU A 147 11.14 7.02 3.09
C GLU A 147 12.25 8.08 3.15
N LEU A 148 12.83 8.28 4.33
CA LEU A 148 13.91 9.25 4.54
C LEU A 148 15.19 8.85 3.79
N ALA A 149 15.55 7.58 3.80
CA ALA A 149 16.70 7.05 3.07
C ALA A 149 16.56 7.24 1.55
N ILE A 150 15.36 7.01 1.00
CA ILE A 150 15.06 7.26 -0.41
C ILE A 150 15.22 8.76 -0.72
N ARG A 151 14.61 9.64 0.09
CA ARG A 151 14.68 11.09 -0.11
C ARG A 151 16.11 11.63 -0.10
N ALA A 152 16.96 11.07 0.73
CA ALA A 152 18.38 11.47 0.81
C ALA A 152 19.18 11.09 -0.46
N VAL A 153 18.80 10.01 -1.17
CA VAL A 153 19.53 9.47 -2.32
C VAL A 153 18.89 9.86 -3.66
N LEU A 154 17.58 9.81 -3.73
CA LEU A 154 16.78 10.10 -4.93
C LEU A 154 15.61 11.02 -4.55
N PRO A 155 15.84 12.35 -4.42
CA PRO A 155 14.82 13.31 -3.98
C PRO A 155 13.56 13.31 -4.86
N ASP A 156 13.71 12.99 -6.14
CA ASP A 156 12.61 12.98 -7.12
C ASP A 156 11.76 11.69 -7.07
N ALA A 157 12.11 10.70 -6.26
CA ALA A 157 11.32 9.48 -6.10
C ALA A 157 9.89 9.80 -5.60
N HIS A 158 8.91 9.00 -5.99
CA HIS A 158 7.56 9.07 -5.44
C HIS A 158 7.45 8.15 -4.21
N ILE A 159 6.90 8.69 -3.13
CA ILE A 159 6.50 7.91 -1.95
C ILE A 159 4.98 7.81 -1.97
N VAL A 160 4.43 6.60 -1.99
CA VAL A 160 2.98 6.38 -1.97
C VAL A 160 2.61 5.63 -0.70
N ARG A 161 2.01 6.34 0.26
CA ARG A 161 1.48 5.75 1.48
C ARG A 161 0.10 5.17 1.22
N THR A 162 -0.13 3.98 1.74
CA THR A 162 -1.42 3.27 1.65
C THR A 162 -1.76 2.64 2.99
N ALA A 163 -2.97 2.07 3.12
CA ALA A 163 -3.46 1.47 4.36
C ALA A 163 -4.33 0.26 4.07
N TRP A 164 -4.39 -0.71 4.98
CA TRP A 164 -5.35 -1.81 5.02
C TRP A 164 -5.53 -2.53 3.68
N VAL A 165 -4.42 -2.82 3.01
CA VAL A 165 -4.43 -3.45 1.68
C VAL A 165 -4.98 -4.87 1.78
N TYR A 166 -5.92 -5.20 0.92
CA TYR A 166 -6.51 -6.53 0.81
C TYR A 166 -6.69 -6.97 -0.66
N THR A 167 -6.72 -8.27 -0.87
CA THR A 167 -7.04 -8.90 -2.16
C THR A 167 -8.33 -9.71 -2.09
N GLY A 168 -8.81 -9.99 -0.88
CA GLY A 168 -9.87 -10.95 -0.61
C GLY A 168 -9.41 -12.40 -0.70
N SER A 169 -8.11 -12.67 -0.77
CA SER A 169 -7.50 -14.01 -0.86
C SER A 169 -6.29 -14.15 0.05
N GLY A 170 -5.82 -15.38 0.27
CA GLY A 170 -4.68 -15.64 1.15
C GLY A 170 -4.99 -15.38 2.62
N THR A 171 -4.18 -14.54 3.27
CA THR A 171 -4.23 -14.29 4.72
C THR A 171 -4.62 -12.85 5.08
N ASP A 172 -5.11 -12.06 4.13
CA ASP A 172 -5.57 -10.70 4.43
C ASP A 172 -6.84 -10.69 5.29
N PHE A 173 -7.20 -9.51 5.80
CA PHE A 173 -8.34 -9.39 6.70
C PHE A 173 -9.66 -9.83 6.06
N VAL A 174 -9.91 -9.45 4.80
CA VAL A 174 -11.13 -9.83 4.07
C VAL A 174 -11.19 -11.34 3.89
N ALA A 175 -10.08 -11.97 3.48
CA ALA A 175 -9.99 -13.43 3.36
C ALA A 175 -10.21 -14.11 4.71
N THR A 176 -9.68 -13.55 5.79
CA THR A 176 -9.88 -14.05 7.15
C THR A 176 -11.36 -13.98 7.56
N MET A 177 -12.05 -12.86 7.31
CA MET A 177 -13.47 -12.72 7.60
C MET A 177 -14.31 -13.71 6.80
N LEU A 178 -14.00 -13.93 5.53
CA LEU A 178 -14.66 -14.93 4.68
C LEU A 178 -14.49 -16.36 5.17
N ARG A 179 -13.33 -16.68 5.75
CA ARG A 179 -13.10 -17.98 6.38
C ARG A 179 -13.89 -18.11 7.68
N LEU A 180 -13.81 -17.09 8.54
CA LEU A 180 -14.51 -17.08 9.84
C LEU A 180 -16.03 -17.07 9.69
N GLU A 181 -16.55 -16.46 8.63
CA GLU A 181 -17.97 -16.52 8.30
C GLU A 181 -18.49 -17.95 8.19
N LYS A 182 -17.69 -18.86 7.62
CA LYS A 182 -18.03 -20.28 7.46
C LYS A 182 -17.80 -21.12 8.71
N GLU A 183 -16.83 -20.70 9.55
CA GLU A 183 -16.34 -21.52 10.68
C GLU A 183 -16.95 -21.14 12.03
N LYS A 184 -17.50 -19.93 12.18
CA LYS A 184 -17.92 -19.38 13.48
C LYS A 184 -19.35 -18.83 13.43
N ASP A 185 -20.13 -19.10 14.46
CA ASP A 185 -21.48 -18.51 14.60
C ASP A 185 -21.42 -16.99 14.80
N THR A 186 -20.42 -16.52 15.56
CA THR A 186 -20.17 -15.08 15.78
C THR A 186 -18.67 -14.79 15.75
N VAL A 187 -18.31 -13.55 15.37
CA VAL A 187 -16.91 -13.06 15.32
C VAL A 187 -16.84 -11.71 16.03
N SER A 188 -15.94 -11.56 17.01
CA SER A 188 -15.66 -10.25 17.62
C SER A 188 -14.58 -9.52 16.83
N VAL A 189 -14.83 -8.25 16.50
CA VAL A 189 -13.92 -7.41 15.70
C VAL A 189 -13.84 -6.03 16.31
N VAL A 190 -12.61 -5.45 16.36
CA VAL A 190 -12.34 -4.14 16.96
C VAL A 190 -13.09 -3.03 16.23
N ASP A 191 -13.70 -2.11 17.00
CA ASP A 191 -14.51 -1.00 16.50
C ASP A 191 -13.95 0.39 16.88
N ASP A 192 -12.81 0.41 17.56
CA ASP A 192 -12.11 1.62 18.02
C ASP A 192 -10.83 1.93 17.21
N GLN A 193 -10.70 1.34 16.02
CA GLN A 193 -9.64 1.62 15.06
C GLN A 193 -10.25 2.02 13.72
N VAL A 194 -9.98 3.25 13.28
CA VAL A 194 -10.51 3.82 12.03
C VAL A 194 -9.40 3.98 11.00
N GLY A 195 -9.59 3.46 9.81
CA GLY A 195 -8.60 3.53 8.73
C GLY A 195 -9.23 3.54 7.34
N SER A 196 -8.39 3.31 6.32
CA SER A 196 -8.77 3.34 4.90
C SER A 196 -8.60 1.95 4.28
N PRO A 197 -9.66 1.13 4.16
CA PRO A 197 -9.57 -0.13 3.43
C PRO A 197 -9.16 0.10 1.97
N THR A 198 -8.20 -0.68 1.47
CA THR A 198 -7.67 -0.48 0.12
C THR A 198 -7.59 -1.80 -0.65
N TYR A 199 -8.33 -1.89 -1.75
CA TYR A 199 -8.30 -3.04 -2.64
C TYR A 199 -7.03 -3.02 -3.49
N ALA A 200 -6.24 -4.08 -3.44
CA ALA A 200 -4.94 -4.16 -4.10
C ALA A 200 -5.00 -3.95 -5.62
N VAL A 201 -6.10 -4.31 -6.28
CA VAL A 201 -6.28 -4.09 -7.73
C VAL A 201 -6.45 -2.61 -8.04
N ASP A 202 -7.24 -1.88 -7.25
CA ASP A 202 -7.44 -0.44 -7.44
C ASP A 202 -6.14 0.34 -7.17
N LEU A 203 -5.42 -0.04 -6.11
CA LEU A 203 -4.11 0.54 -5.81
C LEU A 203 -3.09 0.24 -6.92
N ALA A 204 -3.07 -0.99 -7.44
CA ALA A 204 -2.20 -1.38 -8.55
C ALA A 204 -2.48 -0.54 -9.81
N ALA A 205 -3.75 -0.34 -10.16
CA ALA A 205 -4.14 0.51 -11.28
C ALA A 205 -3.66 1.96 -11.10
N GLY A 206 -3.83 2.54 -9.89
CA GLY A 206 -3.34 3.87 -9.58
C GLY A 206 -1.81 3.98 -9.65
N LEU A 207 -1.07 2.99 -9.14
CA LEU A 207 0.39 2.96 -9.25
C LEU A 207 0.88 2.85 -10.70
N LEU A 208 0.18 2.10 -11.55
CA LEU A 208 0.47 2.03 -12.99
C LEU A 208 0.16 3.35 -13.69
N GLU A 209 -0.91 4.03 -13.32
CA GLU A 209 -1.20 5.37 -13.82
C GLU A 209 -0.06 6.34 -13.45
N LEU A 210 0.36 6.35 -12.16
CA LEU A 210 1.50 7.17 -11.70
C LEU A 210 2.80 6.83 -12.46
N ALA A 211 3.08 5.53 -12.67
CA ALA A 211 4.25 5.08 -13.42
C ALA A 211 4.26 5.59 -14.88
N ARG A 212 3.08 5.74 -15.47
CA ARG A 212 2.91 6.20 -16.86
C ARG A 212 2.99 7.72 -16.97
N VAL A 213 2.31 8.46 -16.08
CA VAL A 213 2.24 9.92 -16.18
C VAL A 213 3.40 10.63 -15.48
N GLY A 214 4.11 9.95 -14.58
CA GLY A 214 5.28 10.47 -13.85
C GLY A 214 4.95 11.41 -12.70
N GLY A 215 3.76 11.97 -12.61
CA GLY A 215 3.36 12.88 -11.53
C GLY A 215 4.34 14.03 -11.27
N ARG A 216 4.18 14.72 -10.11
CA ARG A 216 5.12 15.73 -9.65
C ARG A 216 6.35 15.05 -9.03
N PRO A 217 7.58 15.27 -9.54
CA PRO A 217 8.79 14.70 -8.97
C PRO A 217 8.91 14.98 -7.47
N GLY A 218 9.35 14.00 -6.71
CA GLY A 218 9.55 14.12 -5.27
C GLY A 218 8.25 14.17 -4.46
N ALA A 219 7.08 13.85 -5.03
CA ALA A 219 5.83 13.89 -4.28
C ALA A 219 5.73 12.75 -3.27
N THR A 220 5.20 13.07 -2.08
CA THR A 220 4.61 12.08 -1.18
C THR A 220 3.10 12.13 -1.40
N LEU A 221 2.51 10.98 -1.70
CA LEU A 221 1.11 10.82 -2.07
C LEU A 221 0.44 9.81 -1.14
N HIS A 222 -0.87 9.93 -0.98
CA HIS A 222 -1.68 8.93 -0.30
C HIS A 222 -2.61 8.28 -1.31
N ALA A 223 -2.60 6.95 -1.39
CA ALA A 223 -3.43 6.17 -2.30
C ALA A 223 -4.19 5.09 -1.54
N THR A 224 -5.48 5.33 -1.29
CA THR A 224 -6.41 4.41 -0.65
C THR A 224 -7.76 4.51 -1.35
N ASN A 225 -8.60 3.50 -1.26
CA ASN A 225 -9.99 3.65 -1.68
C ASN A 225 -10.67 4.76 -0.87
N ALA A 226 -11.61 5.46 -1.48
CA ALA A 226 -12.30 6.58 -0.87
C ALA A 226 -13.18 6.14 0.32
N GLY A 227 -13.24 7.00 1.34
CA GLY A 227 -13.96 6.77 2.58
C GLY A 227 -13.09 6.15 3.67
N SER A 228 -13.70 5.91 4.81
CA SER A 228 -13.08 5.31 5.99
C SER A 228 -13.99 4.24 6.59
N ALA A 229 -13.43 3.35 7.40
CA ALA A 229 -14.14 2.31 8.10
C ALA A 229 -13.43 1.94 9.40
N THR A 230 -14.16 1.37 10.37
CA THR A 230 -13.55 0.54 11.40
C THR A 230 -13.31 -0.88 10.84
N TRP A 231 -12.47 -1.67 11.52
CA TRP A 231 -12.35 -3.10 11.18
C TRP A 231 -13.69 -3.82 11.34
N PHE A 232 -14.50 -3.40 12.33
CA PHE A 232 -15.86 -3.90 12.54
C PHE A 232 -16.76 -3.60 11.33
N ASP A 233 -16.76 -2.35 10.83
CA ASP A 233 -17.53 -1.98 9.63
C ASP A 233 -17.12 -2.81 8.41
N LEU A 234 -15.82 -2.98 8.21
CA LEU A 234 -15.30 -3.79 7.10
C LEU A 234 -15.72 -5.25 7.22
N ALA A 235 -15.64 -5.84 8.42
CA ALA A 235 -16.07 -7.22 8.66
C ALA A 235 -17.56 -7.42 8.40
N ARG A 236 -18.42 -6.49 8.87
CA ARG A 236 -19.86 -6.50 8.59
C ARG A 236 -20.15 -6.42 7.10
N ALA A 237 -19.44 -5.56 6.39
CA ALA A 237 -19.59 -5.43 4.94
C ALA A 237 -19.16 -6.71 4.20
N VAL A 238 -18.13 -7.42 4.66
CA VAL A 238 -17.74 -8.74 4.11
C VAL A 238 -18.86 -9.76 4.30
N PHE A 239 -19.42 -9.88 5.51
CA PHE A 239 -20.52 -10.82 5.80
C PHE A 239 -21.75 -10.50 4.92
N ALA A 240 -22.19 -9.25 4.89
CA ALA A 240 -23.31 -8.81 4.05
C ALA A 240 -23.04 -9.10 2.56
N GLY A 241 -21.83 -8.85 2.08
CA GLY A 241 -21.45 -9.01 0.67
C GLY A 241 -21.46 -10.47 0.19
N VAL A 242 -21.41 -11.44 1.10
CA VAL A 242 -21.57 -12.88 0.78
C VAL A 242 -22.96 -13.41 1.13
N GLY A 243 -23.91 -12.54 1.55
CA GLY A 243 -25.27 -12.91 1.88
C GLY A 243 -25.43 -13.51 3.31
N ALA A 244 -24.40 -13.38 4.14
CA ALA A 244 -24.46 -13.77 5.54
C ALA A 244 -25.02 -12.63 6.42
N ASP A 245 -25.53 -12.98 7.60
CA ASP A 245 -26.04 -12.00 8.55
C ASP A 245 -24.89 -11.18 9.17
N PRO A 246 -24.82 -9.85 8.91
CA PRO A 246 -23.78 -8.99 9.46
C PRO A 246 -23.88 -8.81 10.98
N GLU A 247 -25.01 -9.14 11.61
CA GLU A 247 -25.14 -9.09 13.07
C GLU A 247 -24.38 -10.24 13.77
N ARG A 248 -23.86 -11.22 13.04
CA ARG A 248 -22.91 -12.22 13.55
C ARG A 248 -21.54 -11.62 13.87
N VAL A 249 -21.22 -10.44 13.31
CA VAL A 249 -20.02 -9.66 13.69
C VAL A 249 -20.38 -8.81 14.91
N ARG A 250 -19.62 -8.97 15.98
CA ARG A 250 -19.80 -8.26 17.24
C ARG A 250 -18.67 -7.26 17.46
N PRO A 251 -18.95 -6.03 17.90
CA PRO A 251 -17.90 -5.07 18.20
C PRO A 251 -17.14 -5.49 19.46
N CYS A 252 -15.84 -5.21 19.49
CA CYS A 252 -15.01 -5.26 20.69
C CYS A 252 -14.03 -4.09 20.66
N THR A 253 -13.33 -3.86 21.78
CA THR A 253 -12.32 -2.80 21.86
C THR A 253 -10.92 -3.36 21.61
N SER A 254 -9.96 -2.49 21.29
CA SER A 254 -8.55 -2.84 21.20
C SER A 254 -7.99 -3.36 22.53
N ALA A 255 -8.56 -2.93 23.66
CA ALA A 255 -8.18 -3.41 24.99
C ALA A 255 -8.57 -4.88 25.21
N GLU A 256 -9.62 -5.37 24.54
CA GLU A 256 -10.06 -6.77 24.58
C GLU A 256 -9.28 -7.64 23.55
N PHE A 257 -8.63 -7.01 22.57
CA PHE A 257 -7.89 -7.68 21.51
C PHE A 257 -6.43 -7.22 21.45
N VAL A 258 -5.69 -7.51 22.53
CA VAL A 258 -4.31 -7.07 22.70
C VAL A 258 -3.38 -7.68 21.66
N ARG A 259 -2.53 -6.86 21.04
CA ARG A 259 -1.51 -7.26 20.05
C ARG A 259 -0.13 -6.79 20.52
N PRO A 260 0.97 -7.48 20.11
CA PRO A 260 2.33 -7.05 20.42
C PRO A 260 2.65 -5.62 19.98
N ALA A 261 2.32 -5.28 18.74
CA ALA A 261 2.46 -3.91 18.24
C ALA A 261 1.18 -3.10 18.49
N PRO A 262 1.27 -1.85 19.01
CA PRO A 262 0.12 -0.98 19.14
C PRO A 262 -0.49 -0.66 17.78
N ARG A 263 -1.81 -0.67 17.70
CA ARG A 263 -2.52 -0.32 16.46
C ARG A 263 -2.98 1.14 16.53
N PRO A 264 -2.91 1.88 15.40
CA PRO A 264 -3.43 3.24 15.34
C PRO A 264 -4.93 3.26 15.64
N ALA A 265 -5.37 4.16 16.54
CA ALA A 265 -6.80 4.39 16.75
C ALA A 265 -7.43 5.09 15.53
N TYR A 266 -6.63 5.94 14.85
CA TYR A 266 -7.06 6.64 13.65
C TYR A 266 -5.90 6.74 12.65
N SER A 267 -6.06 6.20 11.45
CA SER A 267 -5.02 6.24 10.40
C SER A 267 -5.58 6.57 9.01
N VAL A 268 -6.72 7.24 8.93
CA VAL A 268 -7.33 7.62 7.65
C VAL A 268 -6.40 8.55 6.87
N LEU A 269 -6.15 8.21 5.60
CA LEU A 269 -5.30 8.97 4.70
C LEU A 269 -6.13 9.85 3.76
N SER A 270 -5.72 11.11 3.59
CA SER A 270 -6.37 12.06 2.68
C SER A 270 -5.99 11.78 1.22
N PRO A 271 -6.93 11.69 0.28
CA PRO A 271 -6.64 11.52 -1.14
C PRO A 271 -6.26 12.82 -1.86
N ARG A 272 -6.35 13.98 -1.20
CA ARG A 272 -6.23 15.31 -1.84
C ARG A 272 -4.94 15.49 -2.63
N ALA A 273 -3.81 15.02 -2.11
CA ALA A 273 -2.52 15.16 -2.80
C ALA A 273 -2.46 14.28 -4.06
N TRP A 274 -3.10 13.11 -4.05
CA TRP A 274 -3.27 12.23 -5.20
C TRP A 274 -4.08 12.90 -6.30
N GLU A 275 -5.23 13.46 -5.96
CA GLU A 275 -6.09 14.21 -6.86
C GLU A 275 -5.41 15.46 -7.42
N ALA A 276 -4.71 16.23 -6.56
CA ALA A 276 -3.96 17.40 -6.96
C ALA A 276 -2.78 17.10 -7.89
N ALA A 277 -2.27 15.86 -7.88
CA ALA A 277 -1.28 15.38 -8.84
C ALA A 277 -1.89 15.00 -10.19
N GLY A 278 -3.21 15.14 -10.37
CA GLY A 278 -3.93 14.81 -11.61
C GLY A 278 -4.15 13.31 -11.81
N LEU A 279 -4.00 12.52 -10.74
CA LEU A 279 -4.21 11.07 -10.76
C LEU A 279 -5.68 10.73 -10.48
N THR A 280 -6.15 9.64 -11.06
CA THR A 280 -7.53 9.18 -10.89
C THR A 280 -7.79 8.78 -9.43
N PRO A 281 -8.77 9.39 -8.73
CA PRO A 281 -9.13 8.99 -7.39
C PRO A 281 -9.59 7.53 -7.35
N LEU A 282 -9.15 6.78 -6.32
CA LEU A 282 -9.63 5.43 -6.14
C LEU A 282 -11.12 5.49 -5.68
N ARG A 283 -11.92 4.58 -6.22
CA ARG A 283 -13.37 4.49 -5.93
C ARG A 283 -13.68 4.25 -4.45
N PRO A 284 -14.95 4.39 -4.01
CA PRO A 284 -15.34 4.09 -2.63
C PRO A 284 -14.97 2.67 -2.22
N TRP A 285 -14.50 2.48 -0.97
CA TRP A 285 -14.05 1.18 -0.48
C TRP A 285 -15.14 0.10 -0.51
N ARG A 286 -16.43 0.48 -0.38
CA ARG A 286 -17.54 -0.47 -0.45
C ARG A 286 -17.72 -1.05 -1.85
N ASP A 287 -17.54 -0.24 -2.89
CA ASP A 287 -17.61 -0.68 -4.28
C ASP A 287 -16.40 -1.58 -4.61
N ALA A 288 -15.23 -1.20 -4.10
CA ALA A 288 -14.00 -1.99 -4.23
C ALA A 288 -14.14 -3.37 -3.55
N LEU A 289 -14.74 -3.40 -2.34
CA LEU A 289 -15.02 -4.66 -1.63
C LEU A 289 -16.01 -5.53 -2.40
N ALA A 290 -17.08 -4.95 -2.94
CA ALA A 290 -18.06 -5.71 -3.72
C ALA A 290 -17.40 -6.42 -4.91
N ASP A 291 -16.52 -5.74 -5.63
CA ASP A 291 -15.76 -6.35 -6.73
C ASP A 291 -14.79 -7.44 -6.25
N ALA A 292 -14.06 -7.20 -5.14
CA ALA A 292 -13.17 -8.19 -4.56
C ALA A 292 -13.91 -9.49 -4.21
N LEU A 293 -15.15 -9.37 -3.69
CA LEU A 293 -16.00 -10.51 -3.36
C LEU A 293 -16.56 -11.19 -4.62
N ALA A 294 -16.90 -10.44 -5.68
CA ALA A 294 -17.42 -10.98 -6.93
C ALA A 294 -16.37 -11.79 -7.71
N GLN A 295 -15.10 -11.38 -7.69
CA GLN A 295 -14.01 -12.08 -8.39
C GLN A 295 -13.64 -13.44 -7.79
N ARG A 296 -14.25 -13.84 -6.67
CA ARG A 296 -14.04 -15.14 -6.02
C ARG A 296 -15.06 -16.21 -6.43
N ARG A 297 -16.09 -15.81 -7.17
CA ARG A 297 -17.09 -16.72 -7.72
C ARG A 297 -16.61 -17.23 -9.07
#